data_310a399af60503158747539ad84e2bab
#
_entry.id   310a399af60503158747539ad84e2bab
#
_cell.length_a   1.000
_cell.length_b   1.000
_cell.length_c   1.000
_cell.angle_alpha   90.00
_cell.angle_beta   90.00
_cell.angle_gamma   90.00
#
_symmetry.space_group_name_H-M   'P 1'
#
loop_
_entity.id
_entity.type
_entity.pdbx_description
1 polymer ?
#
loop_
_entity_poly.entity_id
_entity_poly.type
_entity_poly.pdbx_seq_one_letter_code
_entity_poly.pdbx_strand_id
1 'polypeptide(L)'
;MAVHAPQPVEQSSAVVAEVLAWSASALEISHPVFGGLPACPFARAARLKDAIHFEVRAFSVDDPLELDGALLRLVADFALEDAAGRRETLFVVHPDCRAMSAVALERFVARLDGRLREIPRLAGLRVFEAHPESEFQVGGVYTRRGPYPSFQVLSHARLKATSDTLRGSGYYDRFTPAMLRAVGMPR
;
A
#
# COMPACT_ATOMS: atom_id res chain seq x y z
N MET A 1 19.50 -22.25 -1.95
CA MET A 1 18.73 -21.47 -0.95
C MET A 1 19.62 -20.30 -0.52
N ALA A 2 19.36 -19.10 -1.03
CA ALA A 2 20.06 -17.91 -0.55
C ALA A 2 19.40 -17.49 0.77
N VAL A 3 20.14 -17.63 1.87
CA VAL A 3 19.72 -17.07 3.17
C VAL A 3 19.82 -15.56 3.05
N HIS A 4 18.69 -14.89 3.06
CA HIS A 4 18.62 -13.42 3.04
C HIS A 4 19.24 -12.89 4.32
N ALA A 5 20.38 -12.20 4.22
CA ALA A 5 20.98 -11.50 5.35
C ALA A 5 20.03 -10.35 5.78
N PRO A 6 19.82 -10.13 7.08
CA PRO A 6 19.04 -8.98 7.54
C PRO A 6 19.71 -7.68 7.05
N GLN A 7 18.92 -6.79 6.48
CA GLN A 7 19.37 -5.47 6.05
C GLN A 7 19.86 -4.69 7.28
N PRO A 8 20.94 -3.92 7.18
CA PRO A 8 21.37 -3.08 8.28
C PRO A 8 20.27 -2.14 8.74
N VAL A 9 20.11 -1.97 10.03
CA VAL A 9 19.06 -1.11 10.64
C VAL A 9 19.09 0.32 10.08
N GLU A 10 20.30 0.85 9.81
CA GLU A 10 20.51 2.17 9.22
C GLU A 10 19.92 2.30 7.80
N GLN A 11 20.10 1.29 6.95
CA GLN A 11 19.53 1.29 5.61
C GLN A 11 17.99 1.23 5.65
N SER A 12 17.43 0.43 6.55
CA SER A 12 15.98 0.35 6.73
C SER A 12 15.39 1.70 7.16
N SER A 13 16.08 2.41 8.07
CA SER A 13 15.64 3.73 8.53
C SER A 13 15.66 4.78 7.41
N ALA A 14 16.68 4.76 6.54
CA ALA A 14 16.78 5.68 5.40
C ALA A 14 15.64 5.44 4.39
N VAL A 15 15.36 4.17 4.04
CA VAL A 15 14.27 3.78 3.14
C VAL A 15 12.92 4.26 3.68
N VAL A 16 12.66 4.04 4.97
CA VAL A 16 11.41 4.49 5.61
C VAL A 16 11.30 6.01 5.57
N ALA A 17 12.39 6.74 5.85
CA ALA A 17 12.40 8.20 5.81
C ALA A 17 12.06 8.73 4.41
N GLU A 18 12.60 8.12 3.34
CA GLU A 18 12.29 8.51 1.95
C GLU A 18 10.83 8.22 1.58
N VAL A 19 10.29 7.07 2.00
CA VAL A 19 8.85 6.75 1.79
C VAL A 19 7.95 7.73 2.52
N LEU A 20 8.27 8.10 3.74
CA LEU A 20 7.51 9.10 4.51
C LEU A 20 7.60 10.50 3.90
N ALA A 21 8.78 10.91 3.40
CA ALA A 21 8.97 12.17 2.70
C ALA A 21 8.15 12.22 1.39
N TRP A 22 8.15 11.14 0.62
CA TRP A 22 7.30 11.00 -0.56
C TRP A 22 5.81 11.08 -0.20
N SER A 23 5.35 10.35 0.82
CA SER A 23 3.97 10.41 1.28
C SER A 23 3.56 11.83 1.62
N ALA A 24 4.37 12.53 2.40
CA ALA A 24 4.11 13.91 2.80
C ALA A 24 4.05 14.89 1.63
N SER A 25 4.90 14.70 0.61
CA SER A 25 5.01 15.61 -0.54
C SER A 25 4.06 15.29 -1.70
N ALA A 26 3.64 14.02 -1.85
CA ALA A 26 2.84 13.57 -2.99
C ALA A 26 1.40 13.17 -2.62
N LEU A 27 1.20 12.56 -1.45
CA LEU A 27 -0.09 11.98 -1.08
C LEU A 27 -0.88 12.82 -0.07
N GLU A 28 -0.20 13.62 0.76
CA GLU A 28 -0.80 14.38 1.85
C GLU A 28 -1.13 15.84 1.48
N ILE A 29 -0.75 16.27 0.28
CA ILE A 29 -1.01 17.63 -0.21
C ILE A 29 -2.38 17.68 -0.91
N SER A 30 -3.15 18.72 -0.60
CA SER A 30 -4.43 19.00 -1.26
C SER A 30 -4.23 19.25 -2.75
N HIS A 31 -5.08 18.66 -3.60
CA HIS A 31 -4.99 18.80 -5.04
C HIS A 31 -6.39 18.97 -5.67
N PRO A 32 -6.56 19.89 -6.65
CA PRO A 32 -7.87 20.14 -7.28
C PRO A 32 -8.52 18.90 -7.92
N VAL A 33 -7.72 17.97 -8.44
CA VAL A 33 -8.20 16.68 -9.01
C VAL A 33 -9.01 15.87 -8.01
N PHE A 34 -8.74 16.01 -6.71
CA PHE A 34 -9.40 15.31 -5.61
C PHE A 34 -10.40 16.19 -4.84
N GLY A 35 -11.00 17.18 -5.52
CA GLY A 35 -11.95 18.10 -4.86
C GLY A 35 -11.29 18.99 -3.79
N GLY A 36 -10.00 19.30 -3.92
CA GLY A 36 -9.24 20.07 -2.94
C GLY A 36 -8.75 19.25 -1.75
N LEU A 37 -8.97 17.94 -1.75
CA LEU A 37 -8.48 17.01 -0.74
C LEU A 37 -7.12 16.43 -1.12
N PRO A 38 -6.37 15.80 -0.18
CA PRO A 38 -5.16 15.04 -0.47
C PRO A 38 -5.43 13.83 -1.36
N ALA A 39 -4.43 13.41 -2.15
CA ALA A 39 -4.52 12.19 -2.96
C ALA A 39 -4.77 10.92 -2.11
N CYS A 40 -4.21 10.87 -0.89
CA CYS A 40 -4.54 9.87 0.10
C CYS A 40 -4.99 10.53 1.42
N PRO A 41 -6.30 10.63 1.69
CA PRO A 41 -6.82 11.29 2.90
C PRO A 41 -6.41 10.61 4.21
N PHE A 42 -5.93 9.36 4.14
CA PHE A 42 -5.53 8.58 5.32
C PHE A 42 -4.06 8.78 5.70
N ALA A 43 -3.18 9.03 4.72
CA ALA A 43 -1.73 8.94 4.90
C ALA A 43 -1.24 9.81 6.06
N ARG A 44 -1.66 11.08 6.09
CA ARG A 44 -1.26 12.00 7.15
C ARG A 44 -1.72 11.56 8.54
N ALA A 45 -2.96 11.12 8.66
CA ALA A 45 -3.50 10.71 9.96
C ALA A 45 -2.80 9.44 10.48
N ALA A 46 -2.58 8.45 9.62
CA ALA A 46 -1.87 7.23 9.98
C ALA A 46 -0.41 7.51 10.38
N ARG A 47 0.28 8.40 9.64
CA ARG A 47 1.66 8.81 9.96
C ARG A 47 1.74 9.53 11.32
N LEU A 48 0.85 10.49 11.59
CA LEU A 48 0.88 11.27 12.83
C LEU A 48 0.51 10.44 14.07
N LYS A 49 -0.26 9.36 13.89
CA LYS A 49 -0.63 8.43 14.98
C LYS A 49 0.39 7.30 15.18
N ASP A 50 1.48 7.27 14.40
CA ASP A 50 2.40 6.11 14.33
C ASP A 50 1.65 4.78 14.06
N ALA A 51 0.62 4.84 13.22
CA ALA A 51 -0.24 3.69 12.94
C ALA A 51 0.22 2.87 11.72
N ILE A 52 1.36 3.20 11.13
CA ILE A 52 1.96 2.49 10.01
C ILE A 52 3.04 1.53 10.53
N HIS A 53 2.91 0.25 10.20
CA HIS A 53 3.98 -0.72 10.38
C HIS A 53 4.80 -0.81 9.11
N PHE A 54 6.08 -0.44 9.15
CA PHE A 54 7.02 -0.57 8.05
C PHE A 54 7.81 -1.86 8.17
N GLU A 55 7.84 -2.63 7.09
CA GLU A 55 8.71 -3.79 6.91
C GLU A 55 9.59 -3.56 5.69
N VAL A 56 10.86 -3.27 5.91
CA VAL A 56 11.86 -3.11 4.83
C VAL A 56 12.55 -4.44 4.62
N ARG A 57 12.22 -5.10 3.51
CA ARG A 57 12.80 -6.40 3.17
C ARG A 57 12.80 -6.64 1.66
N ALA A 58 13.78 -7.39 1.19
CA ALA A 58 13.70 -7.94 -0.16
C ALA A 58 12.63 -9.04 -0.21
N PHE A 59 11.88 -9.06 -1.31
CA PHE A 59 10.93 -10.12 -1.65
C PHE A 59 10.99 -10.39 -3.16
N SER A 60 10.63 -11.62 -3.55
CA SER A 60 10.59 -12.00 -4.96
C SER A 60 9.16 -12.05 -5.46
N VAL A 61 8.89 -11.36 -6.58
CA VAL A 61 7.57 -11.37 -7.21
C VAL A 61 7.31 -12.63 -8.03
N ASP A 62 8.35 -13.40 -8.32
CA ASP A 62 8.29 -14.61 -9.13
C ASP A 62 8.36 -15.90 -8.30
N ASP A 63 8.69 -15.80 -7.00
CA ASP A 63 8.75 -16.95 -6.10
C ASP A 63 7.35 -17.26 -5.53
N PRO A 64 6.74 -18.41 -5.86
CA PRO A 64 5.46 -18.82 -5.28
C PRO A 64 5.50 -18.97 -3.76
N LEU A 65 6.66 -19.30 -3.17
CA LEU A 65 6.80 -19.46 -1.73
C LEU A 65 6.72 -18.15 -0.95
N GLU A 66 6.95 -17.01 -1.61
CA GLU A 66 6.74 -15.69 -0.98
C GLU A 66 5.27 -15.49 -0.60
N LEU A 67 4.34 -15.93 -1.44
CA LEU A 67 2.90 -15.79 -1.19
C LEU A 67 2.37 -16.71 -0.08
N ASP A 68 3.00 -17.88 0.12
CA ASP A 68 2.54 -18.90 1.09
C ASP A 68 3.45 -18.98 2.33
N GLY A 69 4.49 -18.17 2.42
CA GLY A 69 5.52 -18.21 3.43
C GLY A 69 5.57 -16.99 4.34
N ALA A 70 6.72 -16.31 4.31
CA ALA A 70 7.04 -15.22 5.24
C ALA A 70 6.12 -14.01 5.10
N LEU A 71 5.72 -13.65 3.87
CA LEU A 71 4.81 -12.51 3.65
C LEU A 71 3.42 -12.78 4.19
N LEU A 72 2.89 -13.99 3.99
CA LEU A 72 1.57 -14.34 4.52
C LEU A 72 1.55 -14.33 6.05
N ARG A 73 2.62 -14.78 6.70
CA ARG A 73 2.77 -14.67 8.17
C ARG A 73 2.79 -13.21 8.62
N LEU A 74 3.59 -12.36 7.96
CA LEU A 74 3.66 -10.93 8.24
C LEU A 74 2.28 -10.26 8.13
N VAL A 75 1.51 -10.58 7.08
CA VAL A 75 0.15 -10.07 6.90
C VAL A 75 -0.80 -10.61 7.97
N ALA A 76 -0.65 -11.86 8.40
CA ALA A 76 -1.46 -12.44 9.46
C ALA A 76 -1.17 -11.78 10.82
N ASP A 77 0.09 -11.51 11.13
CA ASP A 77 0.50 -10.79 12.34
C ASP A 77 -0.05 -9.35 12.31
N PHE A 78 0.05 -8.67 11.18
CA PHE A 78 -0.56 -7.35 11.00
C PHE A 78 -2.08 -7.37 11.19
N ALA A 79 -2.79 -8.41 10.71
CA ALA A 79 -4.24 -8.52 10.90
C ALA A 79 -4.63 -8.55 12.39
N LEU A 80 -3.80 -9.15 13.26
CA LEU A 80 -4.00 -9.11 14.71
C LEU A 80 -3.76 -7.72 15.29
N GLU A 81 -2.76 -7.01 14.79
CA GLU A 81 -2.45 -5.63 15.21
C GLU A 81 -3.57 -4.65 14.78
N ASP A 82 -4.09 -4.78 13.54
CA ASP A 82 -5.22 -3.96 13.05
C ASP A 82 -6.50 -4.24 13.85
N ALA A 83 -6.81 -5.52 14.11
CA ALA A 83 -7.97 -5.91 14.92
C ALA A 83 -7.89 -5.38 16.37
N ALA A 84 -6.68 -5.24 16.91
CA ALA A 84 -6.43 -4.66 18.23
C ALA A 84 -6.35 -3.11 18.21
N GLY A 85 -6.48 -2.47 17.04
CA GLY A 85 -6.40 -1.01 16.88
C GLY A 85 -5.01 -0.42 17.07
N ARG A 86 -3.95 -1.23 17.07
CA ARG A 86 -2.56 -0.77 17.27
C ARG A 86 -1.91 -0.27 16.00
N ARG A 87 -2.25 -0.87 14.84
CA ARG A 87 -1.74 -0.48 13.52
C ARG A 87 -2.89 -0.36 12.55
N GLU A 88 -2.79 0.56 11.60
CA GLU A 88 -3.83 0.80 10.58
C GLU A 88 -3.37 0.38 9.18
N THR A 89 -2.07 0.30 8.95
CA THR A 89 -1.46 -0.04 7.67
C THR A 89 -0.17 -0.82 7.88
N LEU A 90 0.01 -1.92 7.16
CA LEU A 90 1.30 -2.55 6.94
C LEU A 90 1.86 -2.05 5.60
N PHE A 91 3.10 -1.56 5.61
CA PHE A 91 3.79 -1.07 4.43
C PHE A 91 5.07 -1.88 4.22
N VAL A 92 5.09 -2.74 3.20
CA VAL A 92 6.24 -3.59 2.87
C VAL A 92 7.01 -2.93 1.73
N VAL A 93 8.31 -2.67 1.94
CA VAL A 93 9.16 -1.93 1.01
C VAL A 93 10.35 -2.80 0.60
N HIS A 94 10.55 -2.97 -0.71
CA HIS A 94 11.77 -3.55 -1.25
C HIS A 94 12.88 -2.49 -1.25
N PRO A 95 14.06 -2.73 -0.64
CA PRO A 95 15.09 -1.69 -0.49
C PRO A 95 15.82 -1.34 -1.80
N ASP A 96 15.72 -2.17 -2.84
CA ASP A 96 16.26 -1.89 -4.17
C ASP A 96 15.14 -1.42 -5.10
N CYS A 97 15.23 -0.17 -5.56
CA CYS A 97 14.25 0.46 -6.45
C CYS A 97 14.19 -0.18 -7.85
N ARG A 98 15.17 -1.01 -8.22
CA ARG A 98 15.27 -1.70 -9.53
C ARG A 98 15.02 -3.20 -9.45
N ALA A 99 14.64 -3.72 -8.29
CA ALA A 99 14.48 -5.17 -8.07
C ALA A 99 13.46 -5.83 -9.00
N MET A 100 12.46 -5.08 -9.45
CA MET A 100 11.37 -5.59 -10.27
C MET A 100 10.76 -4.48 -11.12
N SER A 101 9.98 -4.83 -12.14
CA SER A 101 9.19 -3.85 -12.90
C SER A 101 7.84 -3.56 -12.22
N ALA A 102 7.24 -2.41 -12.52
CA ALA A 102 5.91 -2.03 -12.03
C ALA A 102 4.85 -3.10 -12.36
N VAL A 103 4.88 -3.64 -13.58
CA VAL A 103 3.94 -4.69 -14.05
C VAL A 103 4.11 -5.99 -13.26
N ALA A 104 5.35 -6.38 -12.95
CA ALA A 104 5.61 -7.57 -12.15
C ALA A 104 5.08 -7.42 -10.73
N LEU A 105 5.30 -6.26 -10.11
CA LEU A 105 4.76 -5.95 -8.78
C LEU A 105 3.23 -5.91 -8.77
N GLU A 106 2.60 -5.29 -9.77
CA GLU A 106 1.14 -5.23 -9.89
C GLU A 106 0.53 -6.63 -9.96
N ARG A 107 1.10 -7.52 -10.78
CA ARG A 107 0.67 -8.92 -10.88
C ARG A 107 0.86 -9.68 -9.57
N PHE A 108 1.98 -9.45 -8.88
CA PHE A 108 2.25 -10.05 -7.58
C PHE A 108 1.21 -9.60 -6.55
N VAL A 109 0.95 -8.30 -6.45
CA VAL A 109 -0.05 -7.73 -5.52
C VAL A 109 -1.45 -8.24 -5.82
N ALA A 110 -1.83 -8.37 -7.10
CA ALA A 110 -3.11 -8.96 -7.47
C ALA A 110 -3.25 -10.42 -7.00
N ARG A 111 -2.17 -11.23 -7.13
CA ARG A 111 -2.16 -12.61 -6.60
C ARG A 111 -2.25 -12.63 -5.07
N LEU A 112 -1.49 -11.77 -4.40
CA LEU A 112 -1.54 -11.65 -2.93
C LEU A 112 -2.93 -11.26 -2.45
N ASP A 113 -3.55 -10.22 -3.03
CA ASP A 113 -4.91 -9.80 -2.68
C ASP A 113 -5.95 -10.92 -2.93
N GLY A 114 -5.80 -11.67 -4.02
CA GLY A 114 -6.59 -12.88 -4.28
C GLY A 114 -6.41 -13.93 -3.21
N ARG A 115 -5.17 -14.23 -2.84
CA ARG A 115 -4.85 -15.22 -1.81
C ARG A 115 -5.39 -14.85 -0.44
N LEU A 116 -5.32 -13.57 -0.06
CA LEU A 116 -5.88 -13.09 1.21
C LEU A 116 -7.40 -13.32 1.29
N ARG A 117 -8.12 -13.16 0.17
CA ARG A 117 -9.59 -13.38 0.13
C ARG A 117 -9.98 -14.84 0.36
N GLU A 118 -9.12 -15.79 0.03
CA GLU A 118 -9.35 -17.22 0.27
C GLU A 118 -9.21 -17.62 1.73
N ILE A 119 -8.53 -16.80 2.54
CA ILE A 119 -8.26 -17.07 3.95
C ILE A 119 -9.26 -16.26 4.81
N PRO A 120 -10.22 -16.91 5.48
CA PRO A 120 -11.32 -16.21 6.16
C PRO A 120 -10.88 -15.08 7.12
N ARG A 121 -9.75 -15.29 7.85
CA ARG A 121 -9.21 -14.29 8.79
C ARG A 121 -8.58 -13.09 8.10
N LEU A 122 -8.20 -13.19 6.82
CA LEU A 122 -7.51 -12.16 6.04
C LEU A 122 -8.39 -11.58 4.93
N ALA A 123 -9.55 -12.15 4.67
CA ALA A 123 -10.45 -11.77 3.57
C ALA A 123 -10.94 -10.31 3.66
N GLY A 124 -10.88 -9.72 4.86
CA GLY A 124 -11.19 -8.30 5.10
C GLY A 124 -10.06 -7.33 4.75
N LEU A 125 -8.88 -7.82 4.39
CA LEU A 125 -7.75 -6.98 3.99
C LEU A 125 -7.75 -6.70 2.49
N ARG A 126 -7.05 -5.62 2.09
CA ARG A 126 -6.78 -5.23 0.70
C ARG A 126 -5.33 -4.85 0.54
N VAL A 127 -4.79 -5.09 -0.65
CA VAL A 127 -3.39 -4.81 -0.98
C VAL A 127 -3.32 -3.83 -2.13
N PHE A 128 -2.44 -2.86 -2.03
CA PHE A 128 -2.18 -1.87 -3.08
C PHE A 128 -0.68 -1.71 -3.25
N GLU A 129 -0.23 -1.65 -4.50
CA GLU A 129 1.18 -1.43 -4.84
C GLU A 129 1.52 0.04 -4.99
N ALA A 130 2.83 0.35 -4.84
CA ALA A 130 3.45 1.57 -5.33
C ALA A 130 4.81 1.22 -5.94
N HIS A 131 5.18 1.89 -7.03
CA HIS A 131 6.42 1.65 -7.77
C HIS A 131 6.92 2.94 -8.42
N PRO A 132 8.25 3.19 -8.53
CA PRO A 132 8.78 4.39 -9.20
C PRO A 132 8.24 4.61 -10.62
N GLU A 133 7.96 3.53 -11.34
CA GLU A 133 7.46 3.54 -12.72
C GLU A 133 5.96 3.26 -12.84
N SER A 134 5.18 3.41 -11.75
CA SER A 134 3.74 3.15 -11.80
C SER A 134 3.04 4.11 -12.78
N GLU A 135 2.20 3.55 -13.65
CA GLU A 135 1.37 4.31 -14.60
C GLU A 135 -0.02 4.66 -14.01
N PHE A 136 -0.30 4.24 -12.79
CA PHE A 136 -1.59 4.56 -12.16
C PHE A 136 -1.70 6.05 -11.86
N GLN A 137 -2.68 6.72 -12.48
CA GLN A 137 -2.92 8.14 -12.32
C GLN A 137 -4.42 8.45 -12.27
N VAL A 138 -4.77 9.54 -11.62
CA VAL A 138 -6.11 10.11 -11.60
C VAL A 138 -6.01 11.56 -12.07
N GLY A 139 -6.64 11.89 -13.21
CA GLY A 139 -6.60 13.24 -13.75
C GLY A 139 -5.20 13.82 -13.98
N GLY A 140 -4.23 12.98 -14.36
CA GLY A 140 -2.82 13.34 -14.56
C GLY A 140 -1.96 13.29 -13.30
N VAL A 141 -2.51 12.99 -12.13
CA VAL A 141 -1.77 12.87 -10.87
C VAL A 141 -1.41 11.42 -10.59
N TYR A 142 -0.11 11.12 -10.55
CA TYR A 142 0.39 9.79 -10.23
C TYR A 142 0.37 9.55 -8.72
N THR A 143 -0.54 8.71 -8.25
CA THR A 143 -0.73 8.47 -6.81
C THR A 143 0.01 7.24 -6.29
N ARG A 144 0.65 6.47 -7.18
CA ARG A 144 1.40 5.24 -6.84
C ARG A 144 2.86 5.27 -7.27
N ARG A 145 3.38 6.44 -7.67
CA ARG A 145 4.81 6.61 -7.97
C ARG A 145 5.61 6.83 -6.70
N GLY A 146 5.81 5.76 -5.92
CA GLY A 146 6.66 5.76 -4.73
C GLY A 146 8.14 5.64 -5.07
N PRO A 147 9.05 5.94 -4.13
CA PRO A 147 10.50 5.86 -4.35
C PRO A 147 11.03 4.43 -4.50
N TYR A 148 10.30 3.45 -3.99
CA TYR A 148 10.66 2.03 -3.99
C TYR A 148 9.49 1.14 -4.41
N PRO A 149 9.77 -0.05 -5.00
CA PRO A 149 8.76 -1.10 -5.14
C PRO A 149 8.22 -1.45 -3.75
N SER A 150 6.93 -1.31 -3.57
CA SER A 150 6.31 -1.50 -2.26
C SER A 150 4.85 -1.88 -2.40
N PHE A 151 4.29 -2.44 -1.35
CA PHE A 151 2.86 -2.62 -1.24
C PHE A 151 2.38 -2.32 0.18
N GLN A 152 1.15 -1.88 0.28
CA GLN A 152 0.47 -1.64 1.54
C GLN A 152 -0.70 -2.59 1.72
N VAL A 153 -0.90 -3.04 2.96
CA VAL A 153 -2.04 -3.86 3.37
C VAL A 153 -2.85 -3.07 4.38
N LEU A 154 -4.15 -3.01 4.19
CA LEU A 154 -5.07 -2.30 5.10
C LEU A 154 -6.45 -2.93 5.12
N SER A 155 -7.25 -2.61 6.14
CA SER A 155 -8.61 -3.10 6.29
C SER A 155 -9.55 -2.51 5.24
N HIS A 156 -10.30 -3.37 4.52
CA HIS A 156 -11.35 -2.94 3.60
C HIS A 156 -12.49 -2.19 4.32
N ALA A 157 -12.80 -2.58 5.55
CA ALA A 157 -13.82 -1.88 6.34
C ALA A 157 -13.40 -0.43 6.63
N ARG A 158 -12.14 -0.20 7.01
CA ARG A 158 -11.56 1.13 7.21
C ARG A 158 -11.55 1.95 5.91
N LEU A 159 -11.10 1.33 4.82
CA LEU A 159 -11.10 1.95 3.49
C LEU A 159 -12.51 2.39 3.09
N LYS A 160 -13.50 1.50 3.26
CA LYS A 160 -14.91 1.80 2.98
C LYS A 160 -15.45 2.93 3.86
N ALA A 161 -15.23 2.89 5.16
CA ALA A 161 -15.72 3.92 6.08
C ALA A 161 -15.22 5.32 5.68
N THR A 162 -13.93 5.46 5.35
CA THR A 162 -13.41 6.75 4.89
C THR A 162 -13.93 7.12 3.50
N SER A 163 -14.04 6.16 2.57
CA SER A 163 -14.64 6.47 1.28
C SER A 163 -16.07 6.99 1.41
N ASP A 164 -16.83 6.46 2.38
CA ASP A 164 -18.18 6.94 2.66
C ASP A 164 -18.17 8.41 3.15
N THR A 165 -17.16 8.84 3.93
CA THR A 165 -17.01 10.25 4.35
C THR A 165 -16.61 11.18 3.20
N LEU A 166 -16.03 10.66 2.13
CA LEU A 166 -15.63 11.44 0.95
C LEU A 166 -16.77 11.60 -0.08
N ARG A 167 -17.93 10.99 0.14
CA ARG A 167 -19.08 11.13 -0.75
C ARG A 167 -19.54 12.59 -0.81
N GLY A 168 -19.75 13.10 -2.02
CA GLY A 168 -20.19 14.48 -2.24
C GLY A 168 -19.10 15.56 -2.07
N SER A 169 -17.85 15.16 -1.74
CA SER A 169 -16.74 16.12 -1.63
C SER A 169 -16.08 16.47 -2.98
N GLY A 170 -16.48 15.80 -4.07
CA GLY A 170 -15.80 15.90 -5.37
C GLY A 170 -14.52 15.04 -5.48
N TYR A 171 -14.14 14.31 -4.43
CA TYR A 171 -12.94 13.49 -4.40
C TYR A 171 -12.89 12.46 -5.54
N TYR A 172 -14.02 11.84 -5.85
CA TYR A 172 -14.12 10.76 -6.83
C TYR A 172 -14.52 11.20 -8.24
N ASP A 173 -14.70 12.51 -8.51
CA ASP A 173 -15.24 13.02 -9.77
C ASP A 173 -14.39 12.68 -11.00
N ARG A 174 -13.09 12.49 -10.79
CA ARG A 174 -12.12 12.14 -11.84
C ARG A 174 -11.78 10.65 -11.91
N PHE A 175 -12.39 9.83 -11.06
CA PHE A 175 -12.15 8.39 -11.07
C PHE A 175 -13.04 7.70 -12.09
N THR A 176 -12.45 6.90 -12.95
CA THR A 176 -13.18 5.97 -13.82
C THR A 176 -13.67 4.77 -13.01
N PRO A 177 -14.66 3.97 -13.51
CA PRO A 177 -15.05 2.73 -12.87
C PRO A 177 -13.90 1.74 -12.67
N ALA A 178 -12.92 1.72 -13.58
CA ALA A 178 -11.72 0.89 -13.46
C ALA A 178 -10.82 1.36 -12.31
N MET A 179 -10.60 2.68 -12.17
CA MET A 179 -9.84 3.26 -11.06
C MET A 179 -10.52 3.02 -9.72
N LEU A 180 -11.85 3.15 -9.63
CA LEU A 180 -12.61 2.85 -8.41
C LEU A 180 -12.42 1.39 -7.98
N ARG A 181 -12.46 0.45 -8.93
CA ARG A 181 -12.14 -0.97 -8.65
C ARG A 181 -10.69 -1.14 -8.17
N ALA A 182 -9.73 -0.47 -8.83
CA ALA A 182 -8.31 -0.55 -8.50
C ALA A 182 -7.97 0.01 -7.11
N VAL A 183 -8.81 0.91 -6.57
CA VAL A 183 -8.68 1.42 -5.19
C VAL A 183 -9.62 0.72 -4.20
N GLY A 184 -10.17 -0.43 -4.58
CA GLY A 184 -10.99 -1.25 -3.69
C GLY A 184 -12.40 -0.70 -3.43
N MET A 185 -12.90 0.18 -4.31
CA MET A 185 -14.18 0.86 -4.19
C MET A 185 -15.11 0.52 -5.37
N PRO A 186 -15.60 -0.74 -5.48
CA PRO A 186 -16.57 -1.08 -6.50
C PRO A 186 -17.88 -0.31 -6.23
N ARG A 187 -18.36 0.38 -7.25
CA ARG A 187 -19.70 0.98 -7.30
C ARG A 187 -20.54 0.27 -8.31
#